data_ea2e1a531bde40ee05d5e4b17d6baf4d
#
_entry.id   ea2e1a531bde40ee05d5e4b17d6baf4d
#
_cell.length_a   1.000
_cell.length_b   1.000
_cell.length_c   1.000
_cell.angle_alpha   90.00
_cell.angle_beta   90.00
_cell.angle_gamma   90.00
#
_symmetry.space_group_name_H-M   'P 1'
#
loop_
_entity.id
_entity.type
_entity.pdbx_description
1 polymer ?
#
loop_
_entity_poly.entity_id
_entity_poly.type
_entity_poly.pdbx_seq_one_letter_code
_entity_poly.pdbx_strand_id
1 'polypeptide(L)'
;MGFMDNYETVADRITKFWAKYPNGRIHTEIVLINETEIVIKASVFTDREDARPAAIDFAQETRGSSAINKTSFIENCSTSAIGRSISTLGISSKKDGKVVRPSREEMIAVSSQAIDGVVKDLEGRASVLALSKDVEGLRALYS
;
A
#
# COMPACT_ATOMS: atom_id res chain seq x y z
N MET A 1 -5.31 22.71 -4.95
CA MET A 1 -5.74 21.32 -4.87
C MET A 1 -4.71 20.45 -5.54
N GLY A 2 -4.13 19.53 -4.79
CA GLY A 2 -3.05 18.69 -5.25
C GLY A 2 -3.56 17.54 -6.11
N PHE A 3 -2.63 16.90 -6.82
CA PHE A 3 -2.94 15.75 -7.65
C PHE A 3 -3.50 14.56 -6.82
N MET A 4 -3.24 14.50 -5.51
CA MET A 4 -3.78 13.50 -4.60
C MET A 4 -5.30 13.57 -4.46
N ASP A 5 -5.91 14.73 -4.75
CA ASP A 5 -7.37 14.89 -4.69
C ASP A 5 -8.10 14.11 -5.78
N ASN A 6 -7.38 13.65 -6.82
CA ASN A 6 -7.93 12.80 -7.87
C ASN A 6 -8.09 11.33 -7.43
N TYR A 7 -7.53 10.98 -6.28
CA TYR A 7 -7.59 9.63 -5.74
C TYR A 7 -8.53 9.58 -4.55
N GLU A 8 -9.43 8.62 -4.55
CA GLU A 8 -10.31 8.39 -3.41
C GLU A 8 -9.56 7.72 -2.26
N THR A 9 -10.05 7.90 -1.05
CA THR A 9 -9.52 7.20 0.13
C THR A 9 -10.03 5.77 0.18
N VAL A 10 -9.34 4.91 0.94
CA VAL A 10 -9.83 3.55 1.20
C VAL A 10 -11.13 3.61 1.99
N ALA A 11 -11.28 4.58 2.90
CA ALA A 11 -12.54 4.78 3.63
C ALA A 11 -13.72 5.02 2.67
N ASP A 12 -13.51 5.80 1.61
CA ASP A 12 -14.53 6.03 0.59
C ASP A 12 -14.90 4.72 -0.12
N ARG A 13 -13.92 3.90 -0.47
CA ARG A 13 -14.14 2.59 -1.10
C ARG A 13 -14.91 1.65 -0.19
N ILE A 14 -14.56 1.62 1.08
CA ILE A 14 -15.24 0.80 2.08
C ILE A 14 -16.70 1.24 2.20
N THR A 15 -16.96 2.54 2.23
CA THR A 15 -18.32 3.08 2.27
C THR A 15 -19.11 2.64 1.04
N LYS A 16 -18.54 2.75 -0.15
CA LYS A 16 -19.17 2.29 -1.40
C LYS A 16 -19.43 0.79 -1.40
N PHE A 17 -18.49 0.02 -0.88
CA PHE A 17 -18.64 -1.44 -0.77
C PHE A 17 -19.85 -1.80 0.09
N TRP A 18 -19.97 -1.22 1.28
CA TRP A 18 -21.09 -1.51 2.17
C TRP A 18 -22.42 -0.99 1.65
N ALA A 19 -22.41 0.10 0.90
CA ALA A 19 -23.63 0.59 0.24
C ALA A 19 -24.12 -0.37 -0.82
N LYS A 20 -23.20 -0.98 -1.57
CA LYS A 20 -23.55 -1.94 -2.63
C LYS A 20 -23.81 -3.35 -2.10
N TYR A 21 -23.06 -3.77 -1.10
CA TYR A 21 -23.13 -5.12 -0.54
C TYR A 21 -23.31 -5.06 0.98
N PRO A 22 -24.52 -4.66 1.47
CA PRO A 22 -24.73 -4.52 2.91
C PRO A 22 -24.63 -5.85 3.66
N ASN A 23 -24.80 -6.98 2.97
CA ASN A 23 -24.63 -8.30 3.54
C ASN A 23 -23.26 -8.92 3.23
N GLY A 24 -22.31 -8.10 2.80
CA GLY A 24 -20.98 -8.56 2.45
C GLY A 24 -20.09 -8.87 3.65
N ARG A 25 -18.84 -9.20 3.35
CA ARG A 25 -17.82 -9.45 4.36
C ARG A 25 -16.46 -9.02 3.82
N ILE A 26 -15.65 -8.40 4.68
CA ILE A 26 -14.25 -8.09 4.41
C ILE A 26 -13.41 -8.88 5.41
N HIS A 27 -12.46 -9.64 4.92
CA HIS A 27 -11.59 -10.47 5.74
C HIS A 27 -10.13 -10.18 5.43
N THR A 28 -9.33 -9.95 6.45
CA THR A 28 -7.89 -9.74 6.30
C THR A 28 -7.11 -10.83 7.03
N GLU A 29 -5.95 -11.16 6.49
CA GLU A 29 -5.11 -12.23 6.99
C GLU A 29 -3.65 -11.83 6.79
N ILE A 30 -2.85 -11.94 7.85
CA ILE A 30 -1.41 -11.72 7.73
C ILE A 30 -0.80 -12.98 7.10
N VAL A 31 -0.22 -12.82 5.91
CA VAL A 31 0.44 -13.90 5.18
C VAL A 31 1.89 -14.03 5.60
N LEU A 32 2.55 -12.91 5.85
CA LEU A 32 3.95 -12.86 6.25
C LEU A 32 4.15 -11.64 7.14
N ILE A 33 4.87 -11.80 8.22
CA ILE A 33 5.37 -10.69 9.03
C ILE A 33 6.74 -11.06 9.60
N ASN A 34 7.67 -10.13 9.54
CA ASN A 34 8.99 -10.23 10.15
C ASN A 34 9.46 -8.84 10.58
N GLU A 35 10.74 -8.70 10.92
CA GLU A 35 11.29 -7.43 11.39
C GLU A 35 11.31 -6.34 10.34
N THR A 36 11.29 -6.71 9.05
CA THR A 36 11.46 -5.77 7.94
C THR A 36 10.19 -5.52 7.13
N GLU A 37 9.30 -6.50 7.04
CA GLU A 37 8.15 -6.39 6.13
C GLU A 37 6.91 -7.10 6.65
N ILE A 38 5.78 -6.75 6.06
CA ILE A 38 4.50 -7.42 6.26
C ILE A 38 3.78 -7.57 4.93
N VAL A 39 3.11 -8.70 4.75
CA VAL A 39 2.19 -8.94 3.63
C VAL A 39 0.84 -9.31 4.21
N ILE A 40 -0.19 -8.60 3.81
CA ILE A 40 -1.57 -8.87 4.20
C ILE A 40 -2.39 -9.20 2.96
N LYS A 41 -3.20 -10.24 3.07
CA LYS A 41 -4.19 -10.63 2.09
C LYS A 41 -5.56 -10.12 2.55
N ALA A 42 -6.28 -9.43 1.68
CA ALA A 42 -7.66 -9.01 1.91
C ALA A 42 -8.58 -9.74 0.95
N SER A 43 -9.61 -10.36 1.50
CA SER A 43 -10.65 -11.06 0.75
C SER A 43 -11.97 -10.34 0.97
N VAL A 44 -12.70 -10.05 -0.10
CA VAL A 44 -14.01 -9.42 -0.01
C VAL A 44 -15.06 -10.36 -0.57
N PHE A 45 -16.20 -10.40 0.12
CA PHE A 45 -17.33 -11.27 -0.19
C PHE A 45 -18.55 -10.38 -0.41
N THR A 46 -19.27 -10.62 -1.50
CA THR A 46 -20.52 -9.89 -1.77
C THR A 46 -21.66 -10.37 -0.89
N ASP A 47 -21.56 -11.58 -0.37
CA ASP A 47 -22.45 -12.13 0.64
C ASP A 47 -21.61 -12.82 1.70
N ARG A 48 -21.92 -12.60 2.97
CA ARG A 48 -21.16 -13.16 4.11
C ARG A 48 -21.18 -14.67 4.19
N GLU A 49 -22.20 -15.29 3.59
CA GLU A 49 -22.35 -16.75 3.56
C GLU A 49 -21.58 -17.40 2.42
N ASP A 50 -21.03 -16.63 1.50
CA ASP A 50 -20.23 -17.18 0.41
C ASP A 50 -18.97 -17.86 0.94
N ALA A 51 -18.72 -19.08 0.46
CA ALA A 51 -17.50 -19.81 0.80
C ALA A 51 -16.28 -19.25 0.08
N ARG A 52 -16.47 -18.65 -1.10
CA ARG A 52 -15.41 -18.10 -1.92
C ARG A 52 -15.50 -16.58 -1.99
N PRO A 53 -14.38 -15.89 -1.85
CA PRO A 53 -14.38 -14.43 -2.00
C PRO A 53 -14.66 -14.02 -3.44
N ALA A 54 -15.30 -12.87 -3.60
CA ALA A 54 -15.52 -12.26 -4.91
C ALA A 54 -14.25 -11.59 -5.45
N ALA A 55 -13.37 -11.13 -4.55
CA ALA A 55 -12.08 -10.57 -4.92
C ALA A 55 -11.07 -10.80 -3.79
N ILE A 56 -9.82 -10.99 -4.18
CA ILE A 56 -8.68 -11.13 -3.26
C ILE A 56 -7.58 -10.23 -3.80
N ASP A 57 -6.90 -9.52 -2.91
CA ASP A 57 -5.69 -8.80 -3.26
C ASP A 57 -4.74 -8.75 -2.06
N PHE A 58 -3.54 -8.30 -2.30
CA PHE A 58 -2.46 -8.29 -1.34
C PHE A 58 -1.86 -6.90 -1.25
N ALA A 59 -1.29 -6.59 -0.09
CA ALA A 59 -0.42 -5.44 0.08
C ALA A 59 0.83 -5.87 0.83
N GLN A 60 1.93 -5.20 0.52
CA GLN A 60 3.20 -5.36 1.21
C GLN A 60 3.67 -4.00 1.68
N GLU A 61 4.15 -3.92 2.91
CA GLU A 61 4.76 -2.72 3.44
C GLU A 61 6.10 -3.08 4.08
N THR A 62 7.05 -2.14 3.97
CA THR A 62 8.37 -2.27 4.59
C THR A 62 8.41 -1.37 5.82
N ARG A 63 8.84 -1.94 6.95
CA ARG A 63 8.95 -1.18 8.20
C ARG A 63 9.89 0.01 8.02
N GLY A 64 9.42 1.20 8.40
CA GLY A 64 10.21 2.41 8.33
C GLY A 64 10.38 3.01 6.94
N SER A 65 9.77 2.44 5.89
CA SER A 65 9.90 2.93 4.51
C SER A 65 9.19 4.28 4.28
N SER A 66 8.29 4.67 5.17
CA SER A 66 7.58 5.95 5.13
C SER A 66 7.28 6.39 6.54
N ALA A 67 6.83 7.64 6.71
CA ALA A 67 6.42 8.16 8.02
C ALA A 67 5.32 7.29 8.64
N ILE A 68 4.34 6.85 7.85
CA ILE A 68 3.26 5.99 8.31
C ILE A 68 3.82 4.63 8.75
N ASN A 69 4.73 4.05 7.98
CA ASN A 69 5.30 2.73 8.28
C ASN A 69 6.27 2.73 9.47
N LYS A 70 6.68 3.89 9.97
CA LYS A 70 7.44 3.99 11.22
C LYS A 70 6.57 3.74 12.45
N THR A 71 5.30 4.11 12.41
CA THR A 71 4.40 4.07 13.56
C THR A 71 3.17 3.17 13.38
N SER A 72 2.71 2.97 12.13
CA SER A 72 1.45 2.31 11.81
C SER A 72 1.61 1.32 10.66
N PHE A 73 2.66 0.54 10.74
CA PHE A 73 3.10 -0.41 9.72
C PHE A 73 2.03 -1.46 9.37
N ILE A 74 1.45 -2.09 10.39
CA ILE A 74 0.44 -3.14 10.21
C ILE A 74 -0.87 -2.53 9.71
N GLU A 75 -1.32 -1.46 10.34
CA GLU A 75 -2.56 -0.78 10.01
C GLU A 75 -2.54 -0.25 8.58
N ASN A 76 -1.42 0.33 8.18
CA ASN A 76 -1.24 0.84 6.82
C ASN A 76 -1.32 -0.29 5.79
N CYS A 77 -0.67 -1.41 6.05
CA CYS A 77 -0.72 -2.58 5.18
C CYS A 77 -2.14 -3.14 5.06
N SER A 78 -2.85 -3.24 6.17
CA SER A 78 -4.25 -3.70 6.19
C SER A 78 -5.14 -2.79 5.35
N THR A 79 -5.02 -1.49 5.54
CA THR A 79 -5.78 -0.49 4.77
C THR A 79 -5.51 -0.62 3.28
N SER A 80 -4.25 -0.73 2.89
CA SER A 80 -3.86 -0.89 1.48
C SER A 80 -4.41 -2.19 0.88
N ALA A 81 -4.32 -3.29 1.61
CA ALA A 81 -4.84 -4.58 1.14
C ALA A 81 -6.35 -4.53 0.89
N ILE A 82 -7.10 -3.95 1.83
CA ILE A 82 -8.55 -3.78 1.72
C ILE A 82 -8.89 -2.90 0.51
N GLY A 83 -8.23 -1.75 0.38
CA GLY A 83 -8.47 -0.82 -0.72
C GLY A 83 -8.22 -1.46 -2.08
N ARG A 84 -7.15 -2.23 -2.21
CA ARG A 84 -6.81 -2.96 -3.43
C ARG A 84 -7.84 -4.04 -3.74
N SER A 85 -8.27 -4.79 -2.74
CA SER A 85 -9.26 -5.86 -2.92
C SER A 85 -10.60 -5.31 -3.39
N ILE A 86 -11.07 -4.23 -2.80
CA ILE A 86 -12.31 -3.56 -3.21
C ILE A 86 -12.17 -3.03 -4.65
N SER A 87 -11.03 -2.45 -5.00
CA SER A 87 -10.75 -2.00 -6.36
C SER A 87 -10.79 -3.16 -7.36
N THR A 88 -10.25 -4.31 -6.99
CA THR A 88 -10.28 -5.53 -7.81
C THR A 88 -11.72 -5.99 -8.07
N LEU A 89 -12.61 -5.79 -7.10
CA LEU A 89 -14.05 -6.05 -7.26
C LEU A 89 -14.73 -5.05 -8.22
N GLY A 90 -14.06 -3.97 -8.59
CA GLY A 90 -14.58 -2.97 -9.51
C GLY A 90 -15.18 -1.74 -8.82
N ILE A 91 -15.04 -1.64 -7.51
CA ILE A 91 -15.53 -0.49 -6.74
C ILE A 91 -14.38 0.47 -6.47
N SER A 92 -14.27 1.49 -7.27
CA SER A 92 -13.36 2.60 -7.07
C SER A 92 -13.72 3.72 -8.03
N SER A 93 -13.06 4.87 -7.89
CA SER A 93 -13.20 5.97 -8.84
C SER A 93 -12.86 5.49 -10.24
N LYS A 94 -13.49 6.10 -11.25
CA LYS A 94 -13.20 5.81 -12.65
C LYS A 94 -12.73 7.08 -13.34
N LYS A 95 -11.72 6.94 -14.18
CA LYS A 95 -11.26 8.00 -15.06
C LYS A 95 -11.29 7.47 -16.48
N ASP A 96 -12.00 8.17 -17.35
CA ASP A 96 -12.19 7.75 -18.76
C ASP A 96 -12.74 6.32 -18.88
N GLY A 97 -13.68 5.95 -17.99
CA GLY A 97 -14.31 4.63 -17.97
C GLY A 97 -13.44 3.52 -17.37
N LYS A 98 -12.23 3.84 -16.94
CA LYS A 98 -11.30 2.88 -16.35
C LYS A 98 -11.23 3.05 -14.83
N VAL A 99 -11.11 1.93 -14.13
CA VAL A 99 -10.95 1.92 -12.67
C VAL A 99 -9.62 2.58 -12.30
N VAL A 100 -9.66 3.53 -11.38
CA VAL A 100 -8.47 4.10 -10.77
C VAL A 100 -8.09 3.21 -9.60
N ARG A 101 -7.13 2.33 -9.82
CA ARG A 101 -6.76 1.29 -8.86
C ARG A 101 -6.07 1.81 -7.60
N PRO A 102 -5.03 2.68 -7.69
CA PRO A 102 -4.39 3.18 -6.48
C PRO A 102 -5.33 4.07 -5.67
N SER A 103 -5.31 3.94 -4.37
CA SER A 103 -5.98 4.85 -3.45
C SER A 103 -5.09 6.06 -3.14
N ARG A 104 -5.68 7.06 -2.48
CA ARG A 104 -4.92 8.22 -2.02
C ARG A 104 -3.80 7.79 -1.06
N GLU A 105 -4.07 6.85 -0.16
CA GLU A 105 -3.10 6.34 0.80
C GLU A 105 -1.91 5.68 0.08
N GLU A 106 -2.18 4.87 -0.93
CA GLU A 106 -1.13 4.23 -1.72
C GLU A 106 -0.27 5.25 -2.47
N MET A 107 -0.89 6.27 -3.04
CA MET A 107 -0.17 7.33 -3.76
C MET A 107 0.67 8.17 -2.82
N ILE A 108 0.18 8.46 -1.62
CA ILE A 108 0.95 9.16 -0.59
C ILE A 108 2.15 8.32 -0.16
N ALA A 109 1.96 7.02 0.08
CA ALA A 109 3.03 6.11 0.46
C ALA A 109 4.14 6.03 -0.60
N VAL A 110 3.76 5.91 -1.87
CA VAL A 110 4.71 5.89 -2.99
C VAL A 110 5.50 7.20 -3.07
N SER A 111 4.83 8.34 -2.93
CA SER A 111 5.46 9.65 -2.94
C SER A 111 6.46 9.80 -1.79
N SER A 112 6.10 9.36 -0.58
CA SER A 112 6.98 9.38 0.59
C SER A 112 8.20 8.49 0.40
N GLN A 113 8.01 7.30 -0.12
CA GLN A 113 9.12 6.37 -0.40
C GLN A 113 10.06 6.93 -1.45
N ALA A 114 9.55 7.58 -2.48
CA ALA A 114 10.37 8.21 -3.51
C ALA A 114 11.22 9.35 -2.93
N ILE A 115 10.65 10.17 -2.07
CA ILE A 115 11.38 11.26 -1.40
C ILE A 115 12.47 10.68 -0.48
N ASP A 116 12.13 9.69 0.35
CA ASP A 116 13.08 9.04 1.24
C ASP A 116 14.22 8.38 0.44
N GLY A 117 13.91 7.76 -0.68
CA GLY A 117 14.90 7.19 -1.58
C GLY A 117 15.86 8.23 -2.13
N VAL A 118 15.37 9.39 -2.54
CA VAL A 118 16.21 10.49 -3.03
C VAL A 118 17.11 11.02 -1.92
N VAL A 119 16.60 11.22 -0.72
CA VAL A 119 17.38 11.69 0.43
C VAL A 119 18.48 10.67 0.76
N LYS A 120 18.16 9.40 0.84
CA LYS A 120 19.15 8.34 1.10
C LYS A 120 20.22 8.27 0.01
N ASP A 121 19.83 8.43 -1.26
CA ASP A 121 20.77 8.44 -2.37
C ASP A 121 21.76 9.63 -2.26
N LEU A 122 21.26 10.82 -1.93
CA LEU A 122 22.10 12.00 -1.72
C LEU A 122 23.05 11.82 -0.53
N GLU A 123 22.57 11.28 0.57
CA GLU A 123 23.39 10.95 1.74
C GLU A 123 24.45 9.89 1.40
N GLY A 124 24.05 8.86 0.66
CA GLY A 124 24.94 7.81 0.19
C GLY A 124 26.02 8.34 -0.73
N ARG A 125 25.69 9.24 -1.64
CA ARG A 125 26.66 9.88 -2.55
C ARG A 125 27.67 10.74 -1.77
N ALA A 126 27.19 11.50 -0.80
CA ALA A 126 28.07 12.30 0.06
C ALA A 126 29.02 11.40 0.84
N SER A 127 28.52 10.30 1.39
CA SER A 127 29.33 9.31 2.11
C SER A 127 30.34 8.62 1.19
N VAL A 128 29.95 8.27 -0.03
CA VAL A 128 30.85 7.69 -1.02
C VAL A 128 31.95 8.65 -1.42
N LEU A 129 31.62 9.92 -1.64
CA LEU A 129 32.60 10.96 -1.94
C LEU A 129 33.58 11.20 -0.77
N ALA A 130 33.08 11.07 0.47
CA ALA A 130 33.87 11.17 1.67
C ALA A 130 34.75 9.94 1.94
N LEU A 131 34.19 8.75 1.68
CA LEU A 131 34.83 7.46 2.01
C LEU A 131 35.43 6.76 0.80
N SER A 132 35.05 7.11 -0.38
CA SER A 132 35.49 6.74 -1.73
C SER A 132 35.98 5.29 -2.00
N LYS A 133 35.98 4.40 -1.04
CA LYS A 133 36.62 3.07 -1.15
C LYS A 133 35.71 1.90 -0.83
N ASP A 134 34.48 2.11 -0.39
CA ASP A 134 33.60 1.02 -0.02
C ASP A 134 32.31 0.98 -0.87
N VAL A 135 32.50 1.03 -2.18
CA VAL A 135 31.38 0.93 -3.15
C VAL A 135 30.69 -0.42 -3.03
N GLU A 136 31.43 -1.49 -2.77
CA GLU A 136 30.84 -2.82 -2.63
C GLU A 136 30.04 -2.97 -1.34
N GLY A 137 30.53 -2.41 -0.24
CA GLY A 137 29.78 -2.38 1.01
C GLY A 137 28.48 -1.60 0.87
N LEU A 138 28.50 -0.47 0.16
CA LEU A 138 27.30 0.31 -0.12
C LEU A 138 26.33 -0.45 -1.01
N ARG A 139 26.80 -1.17 -2.02
CA ARG A 139 25.96 -2.04 -2.85
C ARG A 139 25.31 -3.14 -2.02
N ALA A 140 26.03 -3.72 -1.09
CA ALA A 140 25.49 -4.74 -0.20
C ALA A 140 24.36 -4.19 0.70
N LEU A 141 24.45 -2.92 1.09
CA LEU A 141 23.41 -2.26 1.89
C LEU A 141 22.15 -1.94 1.08
N TYR A 142 22.27 -1.72 -0.23
CA TYR A 142 21.18 -1.27 -1.10
C TYR A 142 20.71 -2.33 -2.11
N SER A 143 21.30 -3.50 -2.10
CA SER A 143 20.91 -4.61 -2.98
C SER A 143 19.81 -5.50 -2.40
#